data_fd5e7efe1016bf2e3a730e49caf480f1
#
_entry.id   fd5e7efe1016bf2e3a730e49caf480f1
#
_cell.length_a   1.000
_cell.length_b   1.000
_cell.length_c   1.000
_cell.angle_alpha   90.00
_cell.angle_beta   90.00
_cell.angle_gamma   90.00
#
_symmetry.space_group_name_H-M   'P 1'
#
loop_
_entity.id
_entity.type
_entity.pdbx_description
1 polymer ?
#
loop_
_entity_poly.entity_id
_entity_poly.type
_entity_poly.pdbx_seq_one_letter_code
_entity_poly.pdbx_strand_id
1 'polypeptide(L)'
;MVPDSDLPKELLIELLGNRKEVLFVEGTEGSYDKRIYSALFPNCYVVPSGGCEQVINNVKAYNRTQSLHAIKAWGIIDRDFKTEEKLSALKENGIFHLKVAEVENLFLTEEAVRVLSQRFGADADRTYSSIKTYVIDRFSKQAKKQISEALVASVKGALSGITISDNEQLTADGIASLIDIASIEKNVNDRYQQAVEDHDYNEILGLFNDKSLVTSVGHYFGIDNKIYVDRAISLLEGDLRDELSEALRHYISH
;
A
#
# COMPACT_ATOMS: atom_id res chain seq x y z
N MET A 1 -3.16 -2.32 -36.44
CA MET A 1 -4.45 -2.46 -35.74
C MET A 1 -4.08 -2.64 -34.27
N VAL A 2 -4.47 -1.72 -33.37
CA VAL A 2 -4.25 -1.87 -31.93
C VAL A 2 -5.20 -2.97 -31.46
N PRO A 3 -4.72 -4.00 -30.73
CA PRO A 3 -5.60 -5.07 -30.28
C PRO A 3 -6.68 -4.54 -29.35
N ASP A 4 -7.77 -5.25 -29.27
CA ASP A 4 -8.81 -5.02 -28.27
C ASP A 4 -8.21 -5.29 -26.90
N SER A 5 -8.00 -4.24 -26.15
CA SER A 5 -7.43 -4.32 -24.77
C SER A 5 -8.33 -3.51 -23.84
N ASP A 6 -8.46 -4.00 -22.61
CA ASP A 6 -9.22 -3.32 -21.57
C ASP A 6 -8.55 -2.01 -21.09
N LEU A 7 -7.34 -1.68 -21.62
CA LEU A 7 -6.65 -0.42 -21.38
C LEU A 7 -7.14 0.68 -22.33
N PRO A 8 -7.24 1.94 -21.88
CA PRO A 8 -7.44 3.08 -22.75
C PRO A 8 -6.42 3.11 -23.89
N LYS A 9 -6.87 3.35 -25.13
CA LYS A 9 -6.00 3.29 -26.33
C LYS A 9 -4.80 4.22 -26.25
N GLU A 10 -5.01 5.42 -25.71
CA GLU A 10 -3.98 6.43 -25.54
C GLU A 10 -2.87 5.92 -24.60
N LEU A 11 -3.27 5.36 -23.47
CA LEU A 11 -2.34 4.77 -22.48
C LEU A 11 -1.60 3.57 -23.10
N LEU A 12 -2.29 2.70 -23.82
CA LEU A 12 -1.64 1.55 -24.48
C LEU A 12 -0.58 2.00 -25.49
N ILE A 13 -0.87 3.01 -26.32
CA ILE A 13 0.09 3.56 -27.29
C ILE A 13 1.32 4.14 -26.57
N GLU A 14 1.11 4.88 -25.49
CA GLU A 14 2.18 5.44 -24.69
C GLU A 14 3.07 4.33 -24.08
N LEU A 15 2.46 3.30 -23.50
CA LEU A 15 3.16 2.18 -22.90
C LEU A 15 3.94 1.35 -23.93
N LEU A 16 3.37 1.12 -25.12
CA LEU A 16 4.05 0.41 -26.21
C LEU A 16 5.24 1.18 -26.78
N GLY A 17 5.22 2.51 -26.67
CA GLY A 17 6.36 3.38 -27.05
C GLY A 17 7.49 3.42 -26.02
N ASN A 18 7.23 2.95 -24.81
CA ASN A 18 8.19 2.93 -23.72
C ASN A 18 9.03 1.65 -23.74
N ARG A 19 10.30 1.75 -23.32
CA ARG A 19 11.24 0.62 -23.21
C ARG A 19 11.51 0.18 -21.78
N LYS A 20 10.94 0.89 -20.78
CA LYS A 20 11.06 0.56 -19.36
C LYS A 20 9.97 -0.45 -18.96
N GLU A 21 10.23 -1.20 -17.91
CA GLU A 21 9.17 -1.96 -17.23
C GLU A 21 8.05 -1.04 -16.79
N VAL A 22 6.81 -1.52 -16.81
CA VAL A 22 5.64 -0.73 -16.42
C VAL A 22 5.22 -1.11 -15.02
N LEU A 23 5.17 -0.10 -14.15
CA LEU A 23 4.71 -0.22 -12.78
C LEU A 23 3.37 0.51 -12.60
N PHE A 24 2.31 -0.24 -12.41
CA PHE A 24 1.01 0.33 -12.04
C PHE A 24 0.92 0.50 -10.52
N VAL A 25 0.47 1.67 -10.07
CA VAL A 25 0.36 2.03 -8.64
C VAL A 25 -1.00 2.65 -8.35
N GLU A 26 -1.39 2.67 -7.09
CA GLU A 26 -2.59 3.39 -6.68
C GLU A 26 -2.39 4.91 -6.84
N GLY A 27 -3.46 5.69 -6.59
CA GLY A 27 -3.41 7.14 -6.69
C GLY A 27 -3.63 7.70 -8.08
N THR A 28 -3.35 9.00 -8.23
CA THR A 28 -3.53 9.80 -9.46
C THR A 28 -2.23 10.47 -9.87
N GLU A 29 -2.19 11.16 -11.01
CA GLU A 29 -1.00 11.86 -11.51
C GLU A 29 -0.37 12.84 -10.51
N GLY A 30 -1.18 13.45 -9.64
CA GLY A 30 -0.73 14.37 -8.62
C GLY A 30 -0.52 13.77 -7.24
N SER A 31 -0.69 12.45 -7.07
CA SER A 31 -0.57 11.80 -5.76
C SER A 31 0.89 11.58 -5.35
N TYR A 32 1.11 11.38 -4.07
CA TYR A 32 2.41 11.01 -3.52
C TYR A 32 2.90 9.67 -4.04
N ASP A 33 1.99 8.73 -4.31
CA ASP A 33 2.30 7.41 -4.86
C ASP A 33 3.19 7.50 -6.09
N LYS A 34 2.75 8.26 -7.10
CA LYS A 34 3.52 8.43 -8.34
C LYS A 34 4.93 8.96 -8.08
N ARG A 35 5.05 9.97 -7.23
CA ARG A 35 6.34 10.58 -6.88
C ARG A 35 7.24 9.61 -6.15
N ILE A 36 6.72 8.95 -5.10
CA ILE A 36 7.47 8.00 -4.28
C ILE A 36 7.93 6.82 -5.13
N TYR A 37 7.02 6.18 -5.87
CA TYR A 37 7.38 5.01 -6.67
C TYR A 37 8.28 5.35 -7.86
N SER A 38 8.15 6.53 -8.47
CA SER A 38 9.08 6.98 -9.52
C SER A 38 10.50 7.18 -8.99
N ALA A 39 10.64 7.63 -7.74
CA ALA A 39 11.94 7.78 -7.11
C ALA A 39 12.52 6.42 -6.68
N LEU A 40 11.69 5.51 -6.12
CA LEU A 40 12.10 4.17 -5.72
C LEU A 40 12.45 3.27 -6.92
N PHE A 41 11.77 3.41 -8.05
CA PHE A 41 11.93 2.57 -9.24
C PHE A 41 12.25 3.40 -10.49
N PRO A 42 13.44 4.06 -10.57
CA PRO A 42 13.79 4.98 -11.67
C PRO A 42 13.86 4.29 -13.03
N ASN A 43 14.01 2.95 -13.04
CA ASN A 43 14.04 2.15 -14.26
C ASN A 43 12.65 1.71 -14.72
N CYS A 44 11.59 2.01 -13.96
CA CYS A 44 10.22 1.73 -14.34
C CYS A 44 9.52 2.97 -14.89
N TYR A 45 8.51 2.73 -15.72
CA TYR A 45 7.52 3.72 -16.07
C TYR A 45 6.33 3.59 -15.12
N VAL A 46 6.18 4.53 -14.20
CA VAL A 46 5.17 4.47 -13.14
C VAL A 46 3.87 5.09 -13.62
N VAL A 47 2.78 4.30 -13.57
CA VAL A 47 1.45 4.66 -14.04
C VAL A 47 0.46 4.62 -12.87
N PRO A 48 -0.01 5.79 -12.39
CA PRO A 48 -1.07 5.81 -11.38
C PRO A 48 -2.39 5.35 -12.01
N SER A 49 -3.11 4.51 -11.29
CA SER A 49 -4.27 3.77 -11.80
C SER A 49 -5.56 4.06 -11.02
N GLY A 50 -5.54 4.95 -10.03
CA GLY A 50 -6.68 5.22 -9.16
C GLY A 50 -6.67 4.31 -7.94
N GLY A 51 -7.42 3.21 -7.95
CA GLY A 51 -7.48 2.31 -6.80
C GLY A 51 -6.95 0.91 -7.09
N CYS A 52 -6.94 0.06 -6.06
CA CYS A 52 -6.41 -1.30 -6.09
C CYS A 52 -6.97 -2.15 -7.26
N GLU A 53 -8.28 -2.11 -7.51
CA GLU A 53 -8.90 -2.90 -8.59
C GLU A 53 -8.39 -2.47 -9.97
N GLN A 54 -8.21 -1.17 -10.19
CA GLN A 54 -7.66 -0.64 -11.43
C GLN A 54 -6.21 -1.05 -11.63
N VAL A 55 -5.39 -1.05 -10.57
CA VAL A 55 -4.01 -1.57 -10.64
C VAL A 55 -4.02 -3.02 -11.10
N ILE A 56 -4.83 -3.88 -10.46
CA ILE A 56 -4.92 -5.31 -10.81
C ILE A 56 -5.38 -5.51 -12.26
N ASN A 57 -6.42 -4.79 -12.68
CA ASN A 57 -6.96 -4.89 -14.03
C ASN A 57 -5.96 -4.40 -15.08
N ASN A 58 -5.29 -3.29 -14.83
CA ASN A 58 -4.30 -2.72 -15.76
C ASN A 58 -3.10 -3.66 -15.95
N VAL A 59 -2.56 -4.24 -14.85
CA VAL A 59 -1.48 -5.25 -14.95
C VAL A 59 -1.90 -6.45 -15.78
N LYS A 60 -3.10 -7.00 -15.53
CA LYS A 60 -3.62 -8.14 -16.28
C LYS A 60 -3.84 -7.79 -17.74
N ALA A 61 -4.46 -6.65 -18.04
CA ALA A 61 -4.74 -6.19 -19.39
C ALA A 61 -3.45 -5.98 -20.18
N TYR A 62 -2.46 -5.30 -19.60
CA TYR A 62 -1.17 -5.07 -20.26
C TYR A 62 -0.42 -6.39 -20.51
N ASN A 63 -0.34 -7.27 -19.53
CA ASN A 63 0.37 -8.54 -19.68
C ASN A 63 -0.32 -9.51 -20.66
N ARG A 64 -1.62 -9.36 -20.94
CA ARG A 64 -2.31 -10.11 -22.05
C ARG A 64 -1.85 -9.66 -23.44
N THR A 65 -1.29 -8.46 -23.57
CA THR A 65 -0.80 -7.93 -24.85
C THR A 65 0.67 -8.26 -25.14
N GLN A 66 1.27 -9.21 -24.45
CA GLN A 66 2.68 -9.63 -24.59
C GLN A 66 3.05 -10.11 -26.02
N SER A 67 2.07 -10.44 -26.86
CA SER A 67 2.32 -10.69 -28.28
C SER A 67 2.84 -9.47 -29.04
N LEU A 68 2.69 -8.26 -28.48
CA LEU A 68 3.10 -6.99 -29.09
C LEU A 68 4.40 -6.45 -28.50
N HIS A 69 4.81 -6.90 -27.32
CA HIS A 69 5.98 -6.39 -26.61
C HIS A 69 6.54 -7.45 -25.66
N ALA A 70 7.85 -7.38 -25.40
CA ALA A 70 8.53 -8.28 -24.45
C ALA A 70 8.53 -7.73 -22.99
N ILE A 71 8.01 -6.53 -22.77
CA ILE A 71 8.07 -5.85 -21.47
C ILE A 71 6.92 -6.34 -20.60
N LYS A 72 7.22 -6.68 -19.34
CA LYS A 72 6.21 -7.04 -18.35
C LYS A 72 5.76 -5.82 -17.57
N ALA A 73 4.51 -5.85 -17.15
CA ALA A 73 3.98 -4.95 -16.15
C ALA A 73 3.77 -5.68 -14.83
N TRP A 74 3.93 -4.95 -13.77
CA TRP A 74 3.63 -5.37 -12.42
C TRP A 74 2.97 -4.23 -11.66
N GLY A 75 2.44 -4.48 -10.48
CA GLY A 75 1.73 -3.48 -9.71
C GLY A 75 2.13 -3.46 -8.24
N ILE A 76 1.96 -2.31 -7.61
CA ILE A 76 2.05 -2.17 -6.15
C ILE A 76 0.74 -1.56 -5.66
N ILE A 77 0.21 -2.13 -4.59
CA ILE A 77 -1.00 -1.68 -3.91
C ILE A 77 -0.72 -1.45 -2.43
N ASP A 78 -1.55 -0.62 -1.82
CA ASP A 78 -1.56 -0.46 -0.38
C ASP A 78 -2.03 -1.75 0.31
N ARG A 79 -1.48 -2.03 1.49
CA ARG A 79 -1.87 -3.20 2.27
C ARG A 79 -3.34 -3.11 2.68
N ASP A 80 -3.79 -1.93 3.08
CA ASP A 80 -5.12 -1.69 3.63
C ASP A 80 -5.54 -2.78 4.65
N PHE A 81 -6.80 -3.23 4.57
CA PHE A 81 -7.36 -4.28 5.41
C PHE A 81 -7.34 -5.67 4.72
N LYS A 82 -6.42 -5.91 3.77
CA LYS A 82 -6.36 -7.18 3.03
C LYS A 82 -5.78 -8.31 3.88
N THR A 83 -6.30 -9.53 3.71
CA THR A 83 -5.77 -10.72 4.38
C THR A 83 -4.50 -11.22 3.69
N GLU A 84 -3.67 -11.96 4.42
CA GLU A 84 -2.42 -12.51 3.89
C GLU A 84 -2.66 -13.49 2.73
N GLU A 85 -3.75 -14.26 2.77
CA GLU A 85 -4.13 -15.17 1.67
C GLU A 85 -4.42 -14.38 0.39
N LYS A 86 -5.16 -13.28 0.50
CA LYS A 86 -5.47 -12.40 -0.64
C LYS A 86 -4.22 -11.74 -1.19
N LEU A 87 -3.33 -11.26 -0.31
CA LEU A 87 -2.06 -10.64 -0.69
C LEU A 87 -1.14 -11.65 -1.39
N SER A 88 -1.06 -12.89 -0.90
CA SER A 88 -0.28 -13.96 -1.51
C SER A 88 -0.80 -14.32 -2.91
N ALA A 89 -2.12 -14.46 -3.07
CA ALA A 89 -2.73 -14.73 -4.38
C ALA A 89 -2.51 -13.59 -5.39
N LEU A 90 -2.46 -12.34 -4.93
CA LEU A 90 -2.15 -11.19 -5.77
C LEU A 90 -0.68 -11.19 -6.22
N LYS A 91 0.24 -11.57 -5.33
CA LYS A 91 1.68 -11.68 -5.64
C LYS A 91 1.97 -12.66 -6.77
N GLU A 92 1.27 -13.80 -6.83
CA GLU A 92 1.39 -14.77 -7.93
C GLU A 92 1.02 -14.16 -9.30
N ASN A 93 0.23 -13.10 -9.30
CA ASN A 93 -0.18 -12.37 -10.49
C ASN A 93 0.66 -11.11 -10.77
N GLY A 94 1.81 -10.95 -10.10
CA GLY A 94 2.67 -9.80 -10.26
C GLY A 94 2.15 -8.52 -9.59
N ILE A 95 1.25 -8.65 -8.61
CA ILE A 95 0.76 -7.54 -7.79
C ILE A 95 1.39 -7.65 -6.40
N PHE A 96 2.27 -6.75 -6.10
CA PHE A 96 2.94 -6.63 -4.82
C PHE A 96 2.18 -5.69 -3.89
N HIS A 97 2.50 -5.72 -2.62
CA HIS A 97 1.88 -4.84 -1.63
C HIS A 97 2.92 -4.22 -0.70
N LEU A 98 2.55 -3.13 -0.08
CA LEU A 98 3.33 -2.55 1.01
C LEU A 98 3.20 -3.40 2.28
N LYS A 99 4.24 -3.40 3.11
CA LYS A 99 4.18 -3.93 4.48
C LYS A 99 3.59 -2.91 5.46
N VAL A 100 3.49 -1.65 5.05
CA VAL A 100 2.79 -0.57 5.78
C VAL A 100 1.40 -0.36 5.18
N ALA A 101 0.48 0.26 5.94
CA ALA A 101 -0.91 0.42 5.53
C ALA A 101 -1.07 1.38 4.33
N GLU A 102 -0.36 2.50 4.34
CA GLU A 102 -0.41 3.57 3.33
C GLU A 102 1.00 3.90 2.86
N VAL A 103 1.18 4.33 1.62
CA VAL A 103 2.51 4.60 1.04
C VAL A 103 3.30 5.66 1.82
N GLU A 104 2.64 6.68 2.34
CA GLU A 104 3.29 7.73 3.12
C GLU A 104 3.84 7.22 4.45
N ASN A 105 3.28 6.13 5.00
CA ASN A 105 3.76 5.50 6.23
C ASN A 105 5.15 4.88 6.07
N LEU A 106 5.65 4.72 4.83
CA LEU A 106 7.04 4.37 4.58
C LEU A 106 8.02 5.34 5.28
N PHE A 107 7.67 6.62 5.36
CA PHE A 107 8.49 7.63 6.04
C PHE A 107 8.39 7.60 7.58
N LEU A 108 7.63 6.66 8.15
CA LEU A 108 7.57 6.39 9.58
C LEU A 108 8.36 5.13 9.99
N THR A 109 8.86 4.38 9.02
CA THR A 109 9.71 3.21 9.31
C THR A 109 11.00 3.61 10.00
N GLU A 110 11.57 2.73 10.82
CA GLU A 110 12.76 3.06 11.61
C GLU A 110 13.90 3.58 10.73
N GLU A 111 14.17 2.88 9.63
CA GLU A 111 15.27 3.20 8.72
C GLU A 111 15.06 4.56 8.08
N ALA A 112 13.84 4.84 7.58
CA ALA A 112 13.53 6.14 6.99
C ALA A 112 13.62 7.28 8.01
N VAL A 113 13.08 7.08 9.22
CA VAL A 113 13.16 8.08 10.29
C VAL A 113 14.61 8.37 10.66
N ARG A 114 15.49 7.37 10.72
CA ARG A 114 16.92 7.55 11.04
C ARG A 114 17.63 8.36 9.95
N VAL A 115 17.44 8.01 8.67
CA VAL A 115 18.02 8.74 7.54
C VAL A 115 17.52 10.18 7.52
N LEU A 116 16.23 10.40 7.64
CA LEU A 116 15.64 11.75 7.63
C LEU A 116 16.06 12.59 8.85
N SER A 117 16.21 11.96 10.03
CA SER A 117 16.68 12.67 11.24
C SER A 117 18.07 13.27 11.03
N GLN A 118 19.01 12.52 10.45
CA GLN A 118 20.35 13.01 10.15
C GLN A 118 20.29 14.22 9.22
N ARG A 119 19.46 14.16 8.20
CA ARG A 119 19.32 15.26 7.21
C ARG A 119 18.70 16.52 7.81
N PHE A 120 17.76 16.37 8.73
CA PHE A 120 17.12 17.49 9.43
C PHE A 120 17.90 17.99 10.66
N GLY A 121 19.02 17.35 11.00
CA GLY A 121 19.83 17.70 12.17
C GLY A 121 19.19 17.33 13.50
N ALA A 122 18.27 16.35 13.50
CA ALA A 122 17.63 15.81 14.69
C ALA A 122 18.38 14.57 15.21
N ASP A 123 18.27 14.31 16.51
CA ASP A 123 18.78 13.08 17.11
C ASP A 123 17.95 11.88 16.65
N ALA A 124 18.57 10.94 15.94
CA ALA A 124 17.87 9.84 15.30
C ALA A 124 17.20 8.87 16.29
N ASP A 125 17.88 8.53 17.40
CA ASP A 125 17.34 7.60 18.40
C ASP A 125 16.18 8.23 19.15
N ARG A 126 16.31 9.48 19.54
CA ARG A 126 15.26 10.22 20.22
C ARG A 126 14.05 10.45 19.31
N THR A 127 14.29 10.83 18.07
CA THR A 127 13.22 11.09 17.09
C THR A 127 12.44 9.81 16.81
N TYR A 128 13.12 8.70 16.52
CA TYR A 128 12.48 7.42 16.29
C TYR A 128 11.69 6.95 17.52
N SER A 129 12.29 6.98 18.70
CA SER A 129 11.61 6.58 19.94
C SER A 129 10.34 7.41 20.20
N SER A 130 10.39 8.72 19.92
CA SER A 130 9.26 9.62 20.09
C SER A 130 8.14 9.32 19.08
N ILE A 131 8.49 9.11 17.82
CA ILE A 131 7.52 8.75 16.76
C ILE A 131 6.91 7.39 17.06
N LYS A 132 7.72 6.39 17.40
CA LYS A 132 7.25 5.04 17.76
C LYS A 132 6.22 5.11 18.90
N THR A 133 6.55 5.83 19.97
CA THR A 133 5.64 6.01 21.13
C THR A 133 4.34 6.70 20.71
N TYR A 134 4.44 7.76 19.92
CA TYR A 134 3.27 8.48 19.40
C TYR A 134 2.35 7.60 18.55
N VAL A 135 2.92 6.84 17.63
CA VAL A 135 2.15 5.96 16.72
C VAL A 135 1.44 4.86 17.49
N ILE A 136 2.14 4.19 18.42
CA ILE A 136 1.57 3.13 19.27
C ILE A 136 0.43 3.69 20.13
N ASP A 137 0.64 4.83 20.81
CA ASP A 137 -0.40 5.47 21.62
C ASP A 137 -1.63 5.87 20.79
N ARG A 138 -1.39 6.46 19.63
CA ARG A 138 -2.46 6.86 18.71
C ARG A 138 -3.24 5.67 18.18
N PHE A 139 -2.55 4.59 17.76
CA PHE A 139 -3.16 3.34 17.32
C PHE A 139 -4.03 2.72 18.43
N SER A 140 -3.49 2.62 19.65
CA SER A 140 -4.21 2.07 20.81
C SER A 140 -5.52 2.83 21.08
N LYS A 141 -5.49 4.17 20.97
CA LYS A 141 -6.69 5.01 21.13
C LYS A 141 -7.72 4.82 20.02
N GLN A 142 -7.27 4.46 18.83
CA GLN A 142 -8.14 4.25 17.65
C GLN A 142 -8.43 2.77 17.35
N ALA A 143 -7.90 1.83 18.13
CA ALA A 143 -7.97 0.40 17.86
C ALA A 143 -9.41 -0.10 17.59
N LYS A 144 -10.38 0.33 18.39
CA LYS A 144 -11.80 -0.04 18.18
C LYS A 144 -12.34 0.39 16.81
N LYS A 145 -11.98 1.58 16.34
CA LYS A 145 -12.36 2.09 15.03
C LYS A 145 -11.68 1.28 13.93
N GLN A 146 -10.38 1.08 14.04
CA GLN A 146 -9.58 0.31 13.07
C GLN A 146 -10.06 -1.14 12.95
N ILE A 147 -10.37 -1.80 14.08
CA ILE A 147 -10.97 -3.14 14.11
C ILE A 147 -12.31 -3.15 13.35
N SER A 148 -13.18 -2.16 13.60
CA SER A 148 -14.48 -2.08 12.93
C SER A 148 -14.34 -1.88 11.41
N GLU A 149 -13.42 -1.02 10.98
CA GLU A 149 -13.13 -0.80 9.57
C GLU A 149 -12.52 -2.04 8.91
N ALA A 150 -11.58 -2.73 9.58
CA ALA A 150 -11.00 -3.99 9.12
C ALA A 150 -12.04 -5.11 9.01
N LEU A 151 -12.94 -5.23 9.99
CA LEU A 151 -14.03 -6.21 9.96
C LEU A 151 -14.95 -5.96 8.77
N VAL A 152 -15.39 -4.72 8.55
CA VAL A 152 -16.24 -4.36 7.41
C VAL A 152 -15.54 -4.68 6.08
N ALA A 153 -14.25 -4.34 5.96
CA ALA A 153 -13.48 -4.62 4.76
C ALA A 153 -13.31 -6.12 4.51
N SER A 154 -13.04 -6.91 5.56
CA SER A 154 -12.90 -8.37 5.49
C SER A 154 -14.20 -9.04 5.06
N VAL A 155 -15.34 -8.65 5.64
CA VAL A 155 -16.66 -9.17 5.26
C VAL A 155 -17.02 -8.81 3.82
N LYS A 156 -16.76 -7.56 3.39
CA LYS A 156 -16.93 -7.15 1.99
C LYS A 156 -16.03 -7.97 1.04
N GLY A 157 -14.79 -8.23 1.45
CA GLY A 157 -13.87 -9.07 0.69
C GLY A 157 -14.37 -10.51 0.54
N ALA A 158 -14.91 -11.10 1.60
CA ALA A 158 -15.51 -12.44 1.57
C ALA A 158 -16.76 -12.48 0.67
N LEU A 159 -17.64 -11.48 0.76
CA LEU A 159 -18.82 -11.35 -0.11
C LEU A 159 -18.44 -11.24 -1.59
N SER A 160 -17.44 -10.43 -1.92
CA SER A 160 -16.99 -10.26 -3.31
C SER A 160 -16.31 -11.51 -3.89
N GLY A 161 -15.90 -12.45 -3.06
CA GLY A 161 -15.33 -13.75 -3.48
C GLY A 161 -16.37 -14.81 -3.79
N ILE A 162 -17.66 -14.58 -3.49
CA ILE A 162 -18.74 -15.53 -3.78
C ILE A 162 -18.98 -15.57 -5.29
N THR A 163 -18.78 -16.75 -5.89
CA THR A 163 -19.09 -16.99 -7.31
C THR A 163 -20.47 -17.66 -7.39
N ILE A 164 -21.36 -17.11 -8.21
CA ILE A 164 -22.69 -17.65 -8.44
C ILE A 164 -22.66 -18.41 -9.79
N SER A 165 -23.07 -19.67 -9.78
CA SER A 165 -23.25 -20.44 -11.01
C SER A 165 -24.59 -20.12 -11.67
N ASP A 166 -24.67 -20.25 -13.02
CA ASP A 166 -25.83 -19.85 -13.83
C ASP A 166 -27.18 -20.49 -13.41
N ASN A 167 -27.13 -21.60 -12.67
CA ASN A 167 -28.33 -22.33 -12.24
C ASN A 167 -28.56 -22.28 -10.72
N GLU A 168 -27.85 -21.42 -10.00
CA GLU A 168 -27.90 -21.33 -8.54
C GLU A 168 -28.67 -20.10 -8.08
N GLN A 169 -29.73 -20.29 -7.32
CA GLN A 169 -30.43 -19.20 -6.65
C GLN A 169 -29.94 -19.12 -5.21
N LEU A 170 -29.07 -18.16 -4.93
CA LEU A 170 -28.63 -17.90 -3.55
C LEU A 170 -29.74 -17.18 -2.76
N THR A 171 -30.03 -17.74 -1.59
CA THR A 171 -30.89 -17.12 -0.58
C THR A 171 -30.05 -16.33 0.42
N ALA A 172 -30.68 -15.46 1.20
CA ALA A 172 -30.00 -14.72 2.27
C ALA A 172 -29.32 -15.68 3.28
N ASP A 173 -30.00 -16.77 3.67
CA ASP A 173 -29.44 -17.79 4.55
C ASP A 173 -28.29 -18.55 3.89
N GLY A 174 -28.38 -18.80 2.59
CA GLY A 174 -27.30 -19.41 1.80
C GLY A 174 -26.04 -18.54 1.80
N ILE A 175 -26.18 -17.24 1.54
CA ILE A 175 -25.05 -16.30 1.62
C ILE A 175 -24.46 -16.25 3.03
N ALA A 176 -25.31 -16.16 4.05
CA ALA A 176 -24.87 -16.13 5.45
C ALA A 176 -24.11 -17.41 5.87
N SER A 177 -24.45 -18.57 5.27
CA SER A 177 -23.75 -19.83 5.54
C SER A 177 -22.39 -19.95 4.84
N LEU A 178 -22.15 -19.17 3.78
CA LEU A 178 -20.89 -19.16 3.04
C LEU A 178 -19.80 -18.30 3.69
N ILE A 179 -20.18 -17.41 4.62
CA ILE A 179 -19.25 -16.50 5.27
C ILE A 179 -19.28 -16.71 6.78
N ASP A 180 -18.19 -17.22 7.31
CA ASP A 180 -18.00 -17.33 8.77
C ASP A 180 -17.58 -15.97 9.36
N ILE A 181 -18.58 -15.10 9.56
CA ILE A 181 -18.38 -13.75 10.12
C ILE A 181 -17.76 -13.84 11.53
N ALA A 182 -18.10 -14.85 12.32
CA ALA A 182 -17.58 -15.00 13.68
C ALA A 182 -16.06 -15.28 13.66
N SER A 183 -15.60 -16.15 12.76
CA SER A 183 -14.17 -16.39 12.57
C SER A 183 -13.44 -15.16 12.03
N ILE A 184 -14.04 -14.41 11.09
CA ILE A 184 -13.46 -13.15 10.58
C ILE A 184 -13.32 -12.15 11.73
N GLU A 185 -14.36 -11.94 12.52
CA GLU A 185 -14.35 -11.02 13.66
C GLU A 185 -13.28 -11.41 14.68
N LYS A 186 -13.22 -12.70 15.04
CA LYS A 186 -12.21 -13.21 15.96
C LYS A 186 -10.79 -12.94 15.46
N ASN A 187 -10.50 -13.30 14.21
CA ASN A 187 -9.17 -13.14 13.63
C ASN A 187 -8.74 -11.65 13.55
N VAL A 188 -9.65 -10.76 13.18
CA VAL A 188 -9.39 -9.31 13.17
C VAL A 188 -9.13 -8.82 14.58
N ASN A 189 -9.99 -9.15 15.55
CA ASN A 189 -9.81 -8.73 16.94
C ASN A 189 -8.47 -9.22 17.51
N ASP A 190 -8.19 -10.53 17.39
CA ASP A 190 -6.97 -11.14 17.94
C ASP A 190 -5.72 -10.46 17.38
N ARG A 191 -5.67 -10.22 16.07
CA ARG A 191 -4.53 -9.59 15.40
C ARG A 191 -4.28 -8.15 15.89
N TYR A 192 -5.33 -7.33 15.98
CA TYR A 192 -5.23 -5.95 16.41
C TYR A 192 -4.90 -5.83 17.90
N GLN A 193 -5.49 -6.69 18.74
CA GLN A 193 -5.21 -6.74 20.16
C GLN A 193 -3.76 -7.18 20.42
N GLN A 194 -3.29 -8.21 19.73
CA GLN A 194 -1.92 -8.69 19.83
C GLN A 194 -0.92 -7.59 19.46
N ALA A 195 -1.16 -6.86 18.36
CA ALA A 195 -0.28 -5.76 17.95
C ALA A 195 -0.19 -4.65 19.02
N VAL A 196 -1.30 -4.36 19.71
CA VAL A 196 -1.33 -3.38 20.80
C VAL A 196 -0.59 -3.91 22.02
N GLU A 197 -0.83 -5.16 22.44
CA GLU A 197 -0.23 -5.78 23.62
C GLU A 197 1.29 -5.94 23.48
N ASP A 198 1.75 -6.37 22.32
CA ASP A 198 3.18 -6.58 22.02
C ASP A 198 3.92 -5.28 21.70
N HIS A 199 3.20 -4.17 21.52
CA HIS A 199 3.76 -2.91 21.03
C HIS A 199 4.57 -3.11 19.75
N ASP A 200 4.12 -4.03 18.86
CA ASP A 200 4.77 -4.34 17.60
C ASP A 200 4.59 -3.19 16.61
N TYR A 201 5.62 -2.35 16.54
CA TYR A 201 5.59 -1.14 15.73
C TYR A 201 5.41 -1.43 14.24
N ASN A 202 6.06 -2.46 13.72
CA ASN A 202 5.99 -2.78 12.31
C ASN A 202 4.61 -3.35 11.93
N GLU A 203 4.05 -4.21 12.79
CA GLU A 203 2.68 -4.70 12.58
C GLU A 203 1.67 -3.55 12.70
N ILE A 204 1.85 -2.64 13.67
CA ILE A 204 1.00 -1.45 13.81
C ILE A 204 1.06 -0.58 12.55
N LEU A 205 2.23 -0.30 11.98
CA LEU A 205 2.34 0.45 10.73
C LEU A 205 1.64 -0.25 9.55
N GLY A 206 1.59 -1.57 9.57
CA GLY A 206 0.88 -2.38 8.57
C GLY A 206 -0.64 -2.44 8.77
N LEU A 207 -1.13 -2.17 9.97
CA LEU A 207 -2.55 -2.22 10.34
C LEU A 207 -3.21 -0.83 10.39
N PHE A 208 -2.41 0.21 10.63
CA PHE A 208 -2.92 1.54 10.95
C PHE A 208 -3.26 2.34 9.68
N ASN A 209 -4.48 2.20 9.20
CA ASN A 209 -5.01 2.95 8.08
C ASN A 209 -5.49 4.33 8.56
N ASP A 210 -4.54 5.28 8.68
CA ASP A 210 -4.80 6.67 9.07
C ASP A 210 -3.92 7.62 8.24
N LYS A 211 -4.50 8.18 7.18
CA LYS A 211 -3.81 9.11 6.25
C LYS A 211 -3.25 10.36 6.93
N SER A 212 -3.75 10.71 8.13
CA SER A 212 -3.24 11.86 8.89
C SER A 212 -2.07 11.52 9.79
N LEU A 213 -1.67 10.25 9.89
CA LEU A 213 -0.61 9.78 10.78
C LEU A 213 0.72 10.47 10.44
N VAL A 214 1.16 10.35 9.21
CA VAL A 214 2.43 10.90 8.74
C VAL A 214 2.49 12.43 8.80
N THR A 215 1.35 13.11 8.62
CA THR A 215 1.27 14.58 8.70
C THR A 215 1.27 15.12 10.14
N SER A 216 1.46 14.28 11.13
CA SER A 216 1.48 14.66 12.55
C SER A 216 2.86 14.56 13.20
N VAL A 217 3.90 14.15 12.45
CA VAL A 217 5.22 13.82 13.04
C VAL A 217 6.35 14.80 12.73
N GLY A 218 6.13 15.76 11.82
CA GLY A 218 7.16 16.71 11.40
C GLY A 218 7.86 17.43 12.56
N HIS A 219 7.12 17.77 13.60
CA HIS A 219 7.66 18.46 14.77
C HIS A 219 8.74 17.65 15.53
N TYR A 220 8.76 16.32 15.44
CA TYR A 220 9.82 15.49 16.02
C TYR A 220 11.15 15.66 15.30
N PHE A 221 11.10 16.08 14.02
CA PHE A 221 12.27 16.43 13.22
C PHE A 221 12.62 17.93 13.30
N GLY A 222 11.88 18.72 14.11
CA GLY A 222 12.05 20.18 14.18
C GLY A 222 11.51 20.94 12.97
N ILE A 223 10.61 20.34 12.18
CA ILE A 223 9.97 20.97 11.02
C ILE A 223 8.44 21.00 11.16
N ASP A 224 7.80 21.84 10.34
CA ASP A 224 6.33 21.91 10.33
C ASP A 224 5.74 20.57 9.85
N ASN A 225 4.73 20.10 10.57
CA ASN A 225 3.99 18.86 10.24
C ASN A 225 3.44 18.86 8.81
N LYS A 226 2.96 20.02 8.31
CA LYS A 226 2.33 20.13 7.00
C LYS A 226 3.28 19.92 5.83
N ILE A 227 4.57 20.17 6.04
CA ILE A 227 5.58 20.07 4.98
C ILE A 227 6.42 18.80 5.09
N TYR A 228 6.25 18.00 6.14
CA TYR A 228 7.09 16.83 6.40
C TYR A 228 7.11 15.86 5.22
N VAL A 229 5.93 15.44 4.74
CA VAL A 229 5.80 14.46 3.65
C VAL A 229 6.45 14.98 2.37
N ASP A 230 6.11 16.22 1.97
CA ASP A 230 6.71 16.84 0.78
C ASP A 230 8.23 16.96 0.87
N ARG A 231 8.75 17.27 2.06
CA ARG A 231 10.20 17.32 2.29
C ARG A 231 10.84 15.95 2.19
N ALA A 232 10.24 14.92 2.81
CA ALA A 232 10.72 13.55 2.73
C ALA A 232 10.73 13.03 1.29
N ILE A 233 9.66 13.29 0.52
CA ILE A 233 9.58 12.92 -0.89
C ILE A 233 10.62 13.69 -1.71
N SER A 234 10.80 15.00 -1.49
CA SER A 234 11.81 15.78 -2.20
C SER A 234 13.23 15.28 -1.94
N LEU A 235 13.53 14.79 -0.74
CA LEU A 235 14.81 14.17 -0.42
C LEU A 235 14.96 12.80 -1.09
N LEU A 236 13.90 12.01 -1.16
CA LEU A 236 13.87 10.75 -1.90
C LEU A 236 14.02 10.95 -3.42
N GLU A 237 13.48 12.04 -3.98
CA GLU A 237 13.66 12.40 -5.39
C GLU A 237 15.06 12.92 -5.71
N GLY A 238 15.79 13.42 -4.70
CA GLY A 238 17.07 14.12 -4.82
C GLY A 238 18.21 13.53 -4.01
N ASP A 239 18.67 14.28 -3.03
CA ASP A 239 19.93 14.08 -2.30
C ASP A 239 20.05 12.76 -1.54
N LEU A 240 18.95 12.21 -1.08
CA LEU A 240 18.91 10.97 -0.29
C LEU A 240 18.26 9.79 -1.03
N ARG A 241 18.22 9.85 -2.37
CA ARG A 241 17.56 8.81 -3.18
C ARG A 241 18.06 7.41 -2.86
N ASP A 242 19.37 7.21 -2.91
CA ASP A 242 19.95 5.87 -2.75
C ASP A 242 19.75 5.36 -1.33
N GLU A 243 19.99 6.18 -0.32
CA GLU A 243 19.86 5.82 1.09
C GLU A 243 18.40 5.51 1.45
N LEU A 244 17.44 6.38 1.07
CA LEU A 244 16.03 6.15 1.30
C LEU A 244 15.49 5.00 0.46
N SER A 245 15.95 4.83 -0.78
CA SER A 245 15.51 3.69 -1.61
C SER A 245 15.97 2.37 -1.02
N GLU A 246 17.18 2.27 -0.48
CA GLU A 246 17.67 1.09 0.24
C GLU A 246 16.81 0.85 1.48
N ALA A 247 16.55 1.89 2.28
CA ALA A 247 15.73 1.81 3.47
C ALA A 247 14.28 1.37 3.20
N LEU A 248 13.68 1.80 2.10
CA LEU A 248 12.23 1.65 1.88
C LEU A 248 11.83 0.44 1.03
N ARG A 249 12.70 -0.02 0.10
CA ARG A 249 12.32 -1.11 -0.82
C ARG A 249 11.99 -2.43 -0.12
N HIS A 250 12.60 -2.73 1.01
CA HIS A 250 12.30 -3.97 1.73
C HIS A 250 10.93 -3.97 2.41
N TYR A 251 10.27 -2.81 2.47
CA TYR A 251 8.86 -2.70 2.89
C TYR A 251 7.87 -2.99 1.74
N ILE A 252 8.37 -3.30 0.55
CA ILE A 252 7.57 -3.77 -0.58
C ILE A 252 7.75 -5.28 -0.67
N SER A 253 6.65 -6.03 -0.68
CA SER A 253 6.68 -7.51 -0.71
C SER A 253 7.01 -7.99 -2.12
N HIS A 254 8.27 -8.26 -2.41
CA HIS A 254 8.69 -8.93 -3.66
C HIS A 254 8.68 -10.45 -3.56
#